data_8b4f1fc8bd1006f702eea38941264dd4
#
_entry.id   8b4f1fc8bd1006f702eea38941264dd4
#
_cell.length_a   1.000
_cell.length_b   1.000
_cell.length_c   1.000
_cell.angle_alpha   90.00
_cell.angle_beta   90.00
_cell.angle_gamma   90.00
#
_symmetry.space_group_name_H-M   'P 1'
#
loop_
_entity.id
_entity.type
_entity.pdbx_description
1 polymer ?
#
loop_
_entity_poly.entity_id
_entity_poly.type
_entity_poly.pdbx_seq_one_letter_code
_entity_poly.pdbx_strand_id
1 'polypeptide(L)'
;MPIKTSLSANGIACQRGGRLLFADLSFTLESGQGLLVTGPNGAGKTSLLCLIAGLLPLAAGSFESGDASLPLPELCHYVGHANGIKSALTLEENVTFWVNFLGGGDADLDDALAMFGLAELKDLPAGLLSAGQKRKLALLRLFAAPRPIWLLDEPSVSLDAASVKVLDKAIAQHLAQGGIAVVASHTSLKVKFAQELALTRETVQ
;
A
#
# COMPACT_ATOMS: atom_id res chain seq x y z
N MET A 1 10.91 -14.62 12.69
CA MET A 1 12.11 -13.75 12.66
C MET A 1 11.67 -12.35 12.28
N PRO A 2 12.27 -11.27 12.81
CA PRO A 2 11.95 -9.92 12.35
C PRO A 2 12.29 -9.78 10.87
N ILE A 3 11.44 -9.08 10.13
CA ILE A 3 11.66 -8.73 8.73
C ILE A 3 12.89 -7.81 8.67
N LYS A 4 13.90 -8.14 7.88
CA LYS A 4 15.04 -7.26 7.61
C LYS A 4 14.96 -6.84 6.16
N THR A 5 14.58 -5.60 5.92
CA THR A 5 14.54 -5.03 4.57
C THR A 5 14.88 -3.56 4.61
N SER A 6 15.27 -3.00 3.50
CA SER A 6 15.40 -1.56 3.30
C SER A 6 14.85 -1.18 1.93
N LEU A 7 14.51 0.09 1.77
CA LEU A 7 14.05 0.66 0.50
C LEU A 7 14.76 2.00 0.29
N SER A 8 15.57 2.10 -0.74
CA SER A 8 16.23 3.34 -1.14
C SER A 8 15.74 3.78 -2.51
N ALA A 9 15.48 5.07 -2.65
CA ALA A 9 15.24 5.75 -3.91
C ALA A 9 16.39 6.72 -4.15
N ASN A 10 17.04 6.62 -5.31
CA ASN A 10 18.23 7.39 -5.65
C ASN A 10 17.97 8.24 -6.90
N GLY A 11 17.79 9.55 -6.72
CA GLY A 11 17.62 10.51 -7.80
C GLY A 11 16.45 10.18 -8.73
N ILE A 12 15.34 9.65 -8.21
CA ILE A 12 14.23 9.21 -9.04
C ILE A 12 13.45 10.38 -9.64
N ALA A 13 13.01 10.19 -10.89
CA ALA A 13 12.13 11.10 -11.59
C ALA A 13 10.88 10.37 -12.12
N CYS A 14 9.77 11.07 -12.11
CA CYS A 14 8.49 10.61 -12.64
C CYS A 14 7.96 11.54 -13.71
N GLN A 15 7.71 11.01 -14.90
CA GLN A 15 7.04 11.71 -15.98
C GLN A 15 5.74 10.99 -16.35
N ARG A 16 4.64 11.73 -16.52
CA ARG A 16 3.35 11.15 -16.90
C ARG A 16 2.61 12.07 -17.87
N GLY A 17 2.15 11.50 -18.99
CA GLY A 17 1.44 12.28 -20.02
C GLY A 17 2.25 13.45 -20.56
N GLY A 18 3.57 13.31 -20.72
CA GLY A 18 4.48 14.36 -21.16
C GLY A 18 4.86 15.39 -20.09
N ARG A 19 4.28 15.29 -18.86
CA ARG A 19 4.55 16.22 -17.77
C ARG A 19 5.48 15.59 -16.73
N LEU A 20 6.53 16.29 -16.33
CA LEU A 20 7.36 15.96 -15.18
C LEU A 20 6.55 16.21 -13.89
N LEU A 21 6.44 15.20 -13.02
CA LEU A 21 5.74 15.31 -11.74
C LEU A 21 6.72 15.63 -10.61
N PHE A 22 7.87 15.00 -10.62
CA PHE A 22 9.01 15.28 -9.73
C PHE A 22 10.30 14.75 -10.35
N ALA A 23 11.43 15.29 -9.93
CA ALA A 23 12.78 14.85 -10.31
C ALA A 23 13.71 14.90 -9.09
N ASP A 24 14.83 14.20 -9.20
CA ASP A 24 15.91 14.15 -8.20
C ASP A 24 15.43 13.85 -6.77
N LEU A 25 14.40 13.00 -6.68
CA LEU A 25 13.84 12.59 -5.39
C LEU A 25 14.65 11.44 -4.82
N SER A 26 15.15 11.60 -3.59
CA SER A 26 15.93 10.58 -2.89
C SER A 26 15.45 10.42 -1.47
N PHE A 27 15.35 9.18 -1.00
CA PHE A 27 15.07 8.81 0.38
C PHE A 27 15.54 7.40 0.68
N THR A 28 15.73 7.08 1.95
CA THR A 28 16.04 5.72 2.41
C THR A 28 15.18 5.38 3.61
N LEU A 29 14.60 4.19 3.61
CA LEU A 29 13.82 3.62 4.70
C LEU A 29 14.47 2.32 5.14
N GLU A 30 14.70 2.24 6.43
CA GLU A 30 15.19 1.03 7.08
C GLU A 30 14.05 0.20 7.65
N SER A 31 14.34 -1.03 8.00
CA SER A 31 13.42 -1.96 8.66
C SER A 31 12.69 -1.30 9.83
N GLY A 32 11.37 -1.40 9.84
CA GLY A 32 10.50 -0.80 10.87
C GLY A 32 10.15 0.67 10.63
N GLN A 33 10.59 1.26 9.52
CA GLN A 33 10.33 2.67 9.23
C GLN A 33 9.14 2.86 8.29
N GLY A 34 8.37 3.92 8.55
CA GLY A 34 7.30 4.38 7.69
C GLY A 34 7.60 5.74 7.07
N LEU A 35 7.17 5.94 5.82
CA LEU A 35 7.19 7.20 5.10
C LEU A 35 5.75 7.68 4.86
N LEU A 36 5.43 8.88 5.32
CA LEU A 36 4.19 9.56 4.94
C LEU A 36 4.46 10.48 3.74
N VAL A 37 3.72 10.24 2.65
CA VAL A 37 3.80 11.07 1.44
C VAL A 37 2.62 12.02 1.41
N THR A 38 2.90 13.31 1.51
CA THR A 38 1.91 14.39 1.50
C THR A 38 2.03 15.25 0.25
N GLY A 39 1.12 16.19 0.07
CA GLY A 39 1.12 17.12 -1.06
C GLY A 39 -0.23 17.23 -1.77
N PRO A 40 -0.43 18.24 -2.62
CA PRO A 40 -1.70 18.50 -3.29
C PRO A 40 -2.08 17.36 -4.27
N ASN A 41 -3.34 17.36 -4.71
CA ASN A 41 -3.79 16.44 -5.75
C ASN A 41 -3.02 16.68 -7.04
N GLY A 42 -2.54 15.61 -7.66
CA GLY A 42 -1.72 15.69 -8.88
C GLY A 42 -0.23 15.97 -8.66
N ALA A 43 0.26 16.04 -7.40
CA ALA A 43 1.69 16.20 -7.10
C ALA A 43 2.52 14.93 -7.36
N GLY A 44 1.88 13.79 -7.63
CA GLY A 44 2.62 12.55 -7.95
C GLY A 44 2.63 11.50 -6.84
N LYS A 45 1.86 11.67 -5.75
CA LYS A 45 1.81 10.70 -4.63
C LYS A 45 1.50 9.27 -5.09
N THR A 46 0.39 9.08 -5.79
CA THR A 46 0.03 7.78 -6.40
C THR A 46 1.09 7.30 -7.37
N SER A 47 1.69 8.20 -8.16
CA SER A 47 2.73 7.84 -9.12
C SER A 47 3.99 7.33 -8.41
N LEU A 48 4.40 7.94 -7.31
CA LEU A 48 5.52 7.46 -6.50
C LEU A 48 5.27 6.02 -6.00
N LEU A 49 4.09 5.76 -5.44
CA LEU A 49 3.73 4.40 -5.00
C LEU A 49 3.72 3.40 -6.17
N CYS A 50 3.19 3.82 -7.34
CA CYS A 50 3.19 2.99 -8.55
C CYS A 50 4.59 2.72 -9.10
N LEU A 51 5.53 3.67 -9.00
CA LEU A 51 6.93 3.48 -9.38
C LEU A 51 7.59 2.42 -8.48
N ILE A 52 7.41 2.50 -7.16
CA ILE A 52 7.94 1.52 -6.21
C ILE A 52 7.33 0.13 -6.46
N ALA A 53 6.03 0.07 -6.75
CA ALA A 53 5.32 -1.17 -7.10
C ALA A 53 5.66 -1.73 -8.48
N GLY A 54 6.51 -1.06 -9.28
CA GLY A 54 6.85 -1.48 -10.64
C GLY A 54 5.71 -1.36 -11.65
N LEU A 55 4.65 -0.61 -11.31
CA LEU A 55 3.48 -0.38 -12.18
C LEU A 55 3.68 0.79 -13.16
N LEU A 56 4.71 1.59 -12.95
CA LEU A 56 5.13 2.66 -13.83
C LEU A 56 6.65 2.60 -14.04
N PRO A 57 7.14 2.96 -15.24
CA PRO A 57 8.56 3.07 -15.48
C PRO A 57 9.13 4.35 -14.85
N LEU A 58 10.36 4.27 -14.32
CA LEU A 58 11.14 5.44 -13.92
C LEU A 58 11.54 6.27 -15.14
N ALA A 59 11.49 7.60 -15.03
CA ALA A 59 12.07 8.50 -16.02
C ALA A 59 13.59 8.68 -15.80
N ALA A 60 14.04 8.62 -14.54
CA ALA A 60 15.45 8.61 -14.15
C ALA A 60 15.60 8.02 -12.74
N GLY A 61 16.84 7.75 -12.34
CA GLY A 61 17.18 7.22 -11.03
C GLY A 61 16.98 5.72 -10.89
N SER A 62 17.03 5.23 -9.66
CA SER A 62 16.88 3.81 -9.33
C SER A 62 16.23 3.59 -7.98
N PHE A 63 15.63 2.40 -7.79
CA PHE A 63 15.28 1.86 -6.49
C PHE A 63 16.22 0.72 -6.13
N GLU A 64 16.54 0.61 -4.85
CA GLU A 64 17.28 -0.51 -4.28
C GLU A 64 16.52 -1.05 -3.08
N SER A 65 16.53 -2.38 -2.90
CA SER A 65 16.00 -3.04 -1.72
C SER A 65 17.10 -3.80 -0.99
N GLY A 66 16.96 -3.91 0.32
CA GLY A 66 17.91 -4.69 1.14
C GLY A 66 17.82 -6.20 0.93
N ASP A 67 16.81 -6.68 0.22
CA ASP A 67 16.66 -8.07 -0.22
C ASP A 67 16.85 -8.12 -1.74
N ALA A 68 18.05 -8.54 -2.15
CA ALA A 68 18.39 -8.70 -3.56
C ALA A 68 17.91 -10.04 -4.17
N SER A 69 17.29 -10.90 -3.37
CA SER A 69 16.81 -12.22 -3.83
C SER A 69 15.56 -12.12 -4.69
N LEU A 70 14.76 -11.08 -4.51
CA LEU A 70 13.51 -10.84 -5.24
C LEU A 70 13.49 -9.43 -5.85
N PRO A 71 12.83 -9.25 -6.99
CA PRO A 71 12.55 -7.93 -7.54
C PRO A 71 11.72 -7.10 -6.55
N LEU A 72 11.99 -5.80 -6.45
CA LEU A 72 11.27 -4.89 -5.55
C LEU A 72 9.73 -4.99 -5.62
N PRO A 73 9.09 -5.11 -6.80
CA PRO A 73 7.64 -5.29 -6.88
C PRO A 73 7.11 -6.53 -6.16
N GLU A 74 7.90 -7.61 -6.11
CA GLU A 74 7.53 -8.85 -5.42
C GLU A 74 7.64 -8.76 -3.90
N LEU A 75 8.37 -7.76 -3.40
CA LEU A 75 8.46 -7.43 -1.97
C LEU A 75 7.31 -6.53 -1.50
N CYS A 76 6.47 -6.04 -2.42
CA CYS A 76 5.47 -5.03 -2.13
C CYS A 76 4.04 -5.57 -2.10
N HIS A 77 3.24 -5.12 -1.11
CA HIS A 77 1.80 -5.01 -1.27
C HIS A 77 1.45 -3.61 -1.74
N TYR A 78 0.66 -3.49 -2.80
CA TYR A 78 0.12 -2.21 -3.24
C TYR A 78 -1.41 -2.18 -3.08
N VAL A 79 -1.90 -1.25 -2.26
CA VAL A 79 -3.33 -0.94 -2.12
C VAL A 79 -3.57 0.45 -2.65
N GLY A 80 -3.97 0.52 -3.91
CA GLY A 80 -4.23 1.77 -4.63
C GLY A 80 -5.61 2.36 -4.33
N HIS A 81 -5.92 3.46 -5.01
CA HIS A 81 -7.23 4.09 -4.95
C HIS A 81 -8.33 3.18 -5.52
N ALA A 82 -8.05 2.46 -6.60
CA ALA A 82 -8.91 1.40 -7.10
C ALA A 82 -8.75 0.15 -6.23
N ASN A 83 -9.85 -0.38 -5.70
CA ASN A 83 -9.83 -1.49 -4.77
C ASN A 83 -9.36 -2.83 -5.39
N GLY A 84 -9.40 -2.98 -6.73
CA GLY A 84 -8.98 -4.19 -7.41
C GLY A 84 -9.86 -5.40 -7.08
N ILE A 85 -11.16 -5.19 -6.90
CA ILE A 85 -12.15 -6.18 -6.52
C ILE A 85 -12.90 -6.66 -7.78
N LYS A 86 -13.14 -7.96 -7.86
CA LYS A 86 -14.01 -8.58 -8.87
C LYS A 86 -15.44 -8.63 -8.35
N SER A 87 -16.31 -7.75 -8.87
CA SER A 87 -17.67 -7.54 -8.36
C SER A 87 -18.57 -8.77 -8.46
N ALA A 88 -18.33 -9.65 -9.44
CA ALA A 88 -19.09 -10.88 -9.65
C ALA A 88 -18.75 -11.99 -8.66
N LEU A 89 -17.56 -11.95 -8.06
CA LEU A 89 -17.10 -12.93 -7.09
C LEU A 89 -17.61 -12.55 -5.69
N THR A 90 -17.78 -13.55 -4.82
CA THR A 90 -18.05 -13.32 -3.41
C THR A 90 -16.88 -12.64 -2.72
N LEU A 91 -17.07 -12.19 -1.50
CA LEU A 91 -16.00 -11.65 -0.69
C LEU A 91 -14.90 -12.70 -0.47
N GLU A 92 -15.28 -13.93 -0.10
CA GLU A 92 -14.35 -15.03 0.13
C GLU A 92 -13.56 -15.40 -1.14
N GLU A 93 -14.21 -15.49 -2.30
CA GLU A 93 -13.55 -15.74 -3.58
C GLU A 93 -12.54 -14.63 -3.95
N ASN A 94 -12.86 -13.36 -3.67
CA ASN A 94 -11.92 -12.25 -3.86
C ASN A 94 -10.68 -12.39 -2.96
N VAL A 95 -10.87 -12.78 -1.70
CA VAL A 95 -9.77 -12.99 -0.75
C VAL A 95 -8.91 -14.18 -1.17
N THR A 96 -9.54 -15.32 -1.48
CA THR A 96 -8.87 -16.53 -1.96
C THR A 96 -8.07 -16.27 -3.24
N PHE A 97 -8.62 -15.46 -4.16
CA PHE A 97 -7.89 -15.04 -5.34
C PHE A 97 -6.58 -14.33 -4.98
N TRP A 98 -6.60 -13.41 -4.02
CA TRP A 98 -5.38 -12.70 -3.60
C TRP A 98 -4.39 -13.60 -2.87
N VAL A 99 -4.87 -14.52 -2.02
CA VAL A 99 -4.01 -15.52 -1.35
C VAL A 99 -3.25 -16.33 -2.41
N ASN A 100 -3.97 -16.92 -3.35
CA ASN A 100 -3.38 -17.75 -4.41
C ASN A 100 -2.44 -16.94 -5.31
N PHE A 101 -2.86 -15.74 -5.73
CA PHE A 101 -2.07 -14.88 -6.64
C PHE A 101 -0.77 -14.39 -6.00
N LEU A 102 -0.78 -14.11 -4.69
CA LEU A 102 0.38 -13.61 -3.96
C LEU A 102 1.25 -14.72 -3.36
N GLY A 103 0.85 -15.98 -3.52
CA GLY A 103 1.59 -17.12 -2.99
C GLY A 103 1.47 -17.29 -1.47
N GLY A 104 0.32 -16.89 -0.89
CA GLY A 104 0.06 -16.94 0.56
C GLY A 104 -0.17 -18.35 1.12
N GLY A 105 -0.26 -19.38 0.27
CA GLY A 105 -0.48 -20.76 0.72
C GLY A 105 -1.80 -20.92 1.47
N ASP A 106 -1.74 -21.54 2.66
CA ASP A 106 -2.89 -21.78 3.53
C ASP A 106 -3.15 -20.61 4.51
N ALA A 107 -3.01 -19.35 4.03
CA ALA A 107 -3.26 -18.19 4.88
C ALA A 107 -4.71 -18.22 5.43
N ASP A 108 -4.83 -18.30 6.74
CA ASP A 108 -6.10 -18.15 7.43
C ASP A 108 -6.43 -16.67 7.55
N LEU A 109 -7.48 -16.24 6.87
CA LEU A 109 -7.92 -14.86 6.85
C LEU A 109 -9.17 -14.60 7.71
N ASP A 110 -9.65 -15.60 8.46
CA ASP A 110 -10.84 -15.45 9.31
C ASP A 110 -10.63 -14.36 10.37
N ASP A 111 -9.45 -14.31 10.99
CA ASP A 111 -9.10 -13.25 11.93
C ASP A 111 -9.09 -11.85 11.26
N ALA A 112 -8.55 -11.74 10.05
CA ALA A 112 -8.54 -10.48 9.31
C ALA A 112 -9.94 -10.06 8.87
N LEU A 113 -10.77 -11.01 8.44
CA LEU A 113 -12.20 -10.78 8.12
C LEU A 113 -12.94 -10.27 9.36
N ALA A 114 -12.76 -10.95 10.51
CA ALA A 114 -13.39 -10.57 11.77
C ALA A 114 -12.93 -9.18 12.24
N MET A 115 -11.62 -8.89 12.13
CA MET A 115 -11.02 -7.61 12.50
C MET A 115 -11.64 -6.42 11.74
N PHE A 116 -11.97 -6.61 10.46
CA PHE A 116 -12.63 -5.60 9.63
C PHE A 116 -14.18 -5.69 9.66
N GLY A 117 -14.77 -6.63 10.44
CA GLY A 117 -16.21 -6.83 10.53
C GLY A 117 -16.83 -7.31 9.22
N LEU A 118 -16.13 -8.19 8.49
CA LEU A 118 -16.56 -8.73 7.20
C LEU A 118 -16.91 -10.23 7.24
N ALA A 119 -16.72 -10.91 8.38
CA ALA A 119 -16.90 -12.36 8.50
C ALA A 119 -18.30 -12.85 8.05
N GLU A 120 -19.36 -12.15 8.46
CA GLU A 120 -20.74 -12.49 8.09
C GLU A 120 -21.11 -12.19 6.62
N LEU A 121 -20.20 -11.54 5.88
CA LEU A 121 -20.44 -11.12 4.50
C LEU A 121 -19.66 -11.97 3.48
N LYS A 122 -18.99 -13.03 3.92
CA LYS A 122 -18.07 -13.81 3.09
C LYS A 122 -18.72 -14.39 1.83
N ASP A 123 -19.96 -14.82 1.91
CA ASP A 123 -20.72 -15.42 0.81
C ASP A 123 -21.42 -14.35 -0.09
N LEU A 124 -21.34 -13.06 0.29
CA LEU A 124 -22.01 -12.00 -0.45
C LEU A 124 -21.19 -11.59 -1.68
N PRO A 125 -21.80 -11.47 -2.88
CA PRO A 125 -21.13 -10.92 -4.05
C PRO A 125 -20.54 -9.53 -3.76
N ALA A 126 -19.26 -9.33 -4.08
CA ALA A 126 -18.56 -8.08 -3.76
C ALA A 126 -19.16 -6.85 -4.46
N GLY A 127 -19.93 -7.05 -5.52
CA GLY A 127 -20.71 -5.99 -6.16
C GLY A 127 -21.73 -5.32 -5.24
N LEU A 128 -22.31 -6.08 -4.29
CA LEU A 128 -23.33 -5.62 -3.33
C LEU A 128 -22.74 -4.93 -2.09
N LEU A 129 -21.43 -5.00 -1.89
CA LEU A 129 -20.78 -4.34 -0.77
C LEU A 129 -20.84 -2.81 -0.89
N SER A 130 -20.98 -2.12 0.24
CA SER A 130 -20.82 -0.66 0.31
C SER A 130 -19.38 -0.23 -0.05
N ALA A 131 -19.16 1.06 -0.33
CA ALA A 131 -17.83 1.59 -0.63
C ALA A 131 -16.84 1.31 0.51
N GLY A 132 -17.26 1.47 1.77
CA GLY A 132 -16.45 1.17 2.94
C GLY A 132 -16.11 -0.32 3.07
N GLN A 133 -17.08 -1.21 2.84
CA GLN A 133 -16.86 -2.66 2.85
C GLN A 133 -15.91 -3.08 1.71
N LYS A 134 -16.05 -2.49 0.52
CA LYS A 134 -15.12 -2.69 -0.60
C LYS A 134 -13.70 -2.24 -0.24
N ARG A 135 -13.56 -1.12 0.47
CA ARG A 135 -12.26 -0.65 0.94
C ARG A 135 -11.65 -1.60 1.96
N LYS A 136 -12.43 -2.08 2.94
CA LYS A 136 -12.01 -3.09 3.90
C LYS A 136 -11.54 -4.39 3.20
N LEU A 137 -12.32 -4.87 2.23
CA LEU A 137 -11.98 -6.05 1.41
C LEU A 137 -10.65 -5.83 0.67
N ALA A 138 -10.41 -4.65 0.09
CA ALA A 138 -9.15 -4.35 -0.57
C ALA A 138 -7.94 -4.38 0.39
N LEU A 139 -8.14 -3.98 1.65
CA LEU A 139 -7.10 -4.00 2.67
C LEU A 139 -6.77 -5.41 3.15
N LEU A 140 -7.69 -6.39 3.03
CA LEU A 140 -7.42 -7.77 3.42
C LEU A 140 -6.26 -8.41 2.64
N ARG A 141 -5.94 -7.91 1.44
CA ARG A 141 -4.76 -8.40 0.68
C ARG A 141 -3.43 -8.22 1.42
N LEU A 142 -3.35 -7.26 2.35
CA LEU A 142 -2.16 -7.06 3.19
C LEU A 142 -1.84 -8.27 4.06
N PHE A 143 -2.85 -9.11 4.32
CA PHE A 143 -2.76 -10.31 5.15
C PHE A 143 -2.71 -11.60 4.30
N ALA A 144 -2.94 -11.50 2.98
CA ALA A 144 -3.01 -12.66 2.08
C ALA A 144 -1.67 -13.38 1.91
N ALA A 145 -0.56 -12.64 1.98
CA ALA A 145 0.80 -13.19 1.96
C ALA A 145 1.74 -12.25 2.70
N PRO A 146 2.78 -12.73 3.37
CA PRO A 146 3.81 -11.89 3.97
C PRO A 146 4.56 -11.10 2.90
N ARG A 147 4.53 -9.78 2.99
CA ARG A 147 5.30 -8.87 2.14
C ARG A 147 5.94 -7.81 3.01
N PRO A 148 7.26 -7.57 2.89
CA PRO A 148 7.97 -6.64 3.76
C PRO A 148 7.62 -5.17 3.54
N ILE A 149 7.09 -4.79 2.37
CA ILE A 149 6.83 -3.39 2.01
C ILE A 149 5.34 -3.20 1.71
N TRP A 150 4.69 -2.29 2.44
CA TRP A 150 3.31 -1.90 2.20
C TRP A 150 3.24 -0.52 1.55
N LEU A 151 2.60 -0.44 0.39
CA LEU A 151 2.36 0.76 -0.40
C LEU A 151 0.87 1.08 -0.36
N LEU A 152 0.48 2.12 0.38
CA LEU A 152 -0.91 2.41 0.68
C LEU A 152 -1.30 3.79 0.14
N ASP A 153 -2.21 3.82 -0.84
CA ASP A 153 -2.69 5.06 -1.47
C ASP A 153 -4.07 5.43 -0.92
N GLU A 154 -4.13 6.50 -0.13
CA GLU A 154 -5.32 6.99 0.58
C GLU A 154 -6.09 5.85 1.31
N PRO A 155 -5.42 5.06 2.17
CA PRO A 155 -5.99 3.80 2.65
C PRO A 155 -7.21 3.98 3.56
N SER A 156 -7.35 5.12 4.22
CA SER A 156 -8.45 5.44 5.15
C SER A 156 -9.71 6.00 4.47
N VAL A 157 -9.64 6.35 3.18
CA VAL A 157 -10.81 6.87 2.45
C VAL A 157 -11.94 5.85 2.43
N SER A 158 -13.16 6.30 2.72
CA SER A 158 -14.39 5.50 2.83
C SER A 158 -14.45 4.56 4.04
N LEU A 159 -13.47 4.55 4.93
CA LEU A 159 -13.52 3.79 6.17
C LEU A 159 -14.26 4.55 7.28
N ASP A 160 -14.98 3.82 8.11
CA ASP A 160 -15.49 4.34 9.39
C ASP A 160 -14.36 4.48 10.42
N ALA A 161 -14.61 5.23 11.49
CA ALA A 161 -13.60 5.51 12.53
C ALA A 161 -13.08 4.25 13.24
N ALA A 162 -13.89 3.19 13.34
CA ALA A 162 -13.46 1.92 13.92
C ALA A 162 -12.46 1.21 13.00
N SER A 163 -12.75 1.18 11.71
CA SER A 163 -11.87 0.56 10.70
C SER A 163 -10.58 1.34 10.48
N VAL A 164 -10.60 2.68 10.62
CA VAL A 164 -9.36 3.48 10.62
C VAL A 164 -8.46 3.08 11.79
N LYS A 165 -9.01 2.86 12.99
CA LYS A 165 -8.21 2.37 14.14
C LYS A 165 -7.61 0.99 13.89
N VAL A 166 -8.36 0.10 13.21
CA VAL A 166 -7.86 -1.23 12.82
C VAL A 166 -6.69 -1.08 11.83
N LEU A 167 -6.83 -0.23 10.83
CA LEU A 167 -5.77 0.07 9.86
C LEU A 167 -4.53 0.67 10.54
N ASP A 168 -4.70 1.66 11.41
CA ASP A 168 -3.60 2.27 12.16
C ASP A 168 -2.83 1.22 12.97
N LYS A 169 -3.56 0.31 13.67
CA LYS A 169 -2.97 -0.79 14.43
C LYS A 169 -2.21 -1.77 13.52
N ALA A 170 -2.79 -2.12 12.37
CA ALA A 170 -2.16 -3.03 11.41
C ALA A 170 -0.85 -2.46 10.85
N ILE A 171 -0.84 -1.17 10.46
CA ILE A 171 0.38 -0.50 9.99
C ILE A 171 1.42 -0.45 11.11
N ALA A 172 1.04 -0.04 12.33
CA ALA A 172 1.95 0.03 13.46
C ALA A 172 2.56 -1.34 13.81
N GLN A 173 1.76 -2.40 13.74
CA GLN A 173 2.23 -3.77 13.97
C GLN A 173 3.18 -4.24 12.87
N HIS A 174 2.88 -3.94 11.60
CA HIS A 174 3.76 -4.24 10.48
C HIS A 174 5.14 -3.58 10.64
N LEU A 175 5.17 -2.29 11.00
CA LEU A 175 6.41 -1.56 11.29
C LEU A 175 7.15 -2.17 12.48
N ALA A 176 6.45 -2.50 13.58
CA ALA A 176 7.06 -3.12 14.76
C ALA A 176 7.69 -4.50 14.49
N GLN A 177 7.19 -5.21 13.47
CA GLN A 177 7.74 -6.48 12.99
C GLN A 177 8.93 -6.30 12.03
N GLY A 178 9.33 -5.07 11.74
CA GLY A 178 10.43 -4.74 10.85
C GLY A 178 10.02 -4.49 9.41
N GLY A 179 8.73 -4.47 9.10
CA GLY A 179 8.23 -4.09 7.77
C GLY A 179 8.43 -2.61 7.47
N ILE A 180 8.23 -2.22 6.22
CA ILE A 180 8.26 -0.83 5.74
C ILE A 180 6.86 -0.46 5.26
N ALA A 181 6.42 0.77 5.53
CA ALA A 181 5.16 1.29 5.00
C ALA A 181 5.38 2.66 4.33
N VAL A 182 4.99 2.77 3.06
CA VAL A 182 4.92 4.05 2.34
C VAL A 182 3.45 4.39 2.15
N VAL A 183 2.99 5.45 2.79
CA VAL A 183 1.58 5.82 2.84
C VAL A 183 1.38 7.20 2.22
N ALA A 184 0.62 7.26 1.14
CA ALA A 184 0.13 8.53 0.61
C ALA A 184 -1.22 8.84 1.25
N SER A 185 -1.33 9.96 1.97
CA SER A 185 -2.58 10.33 2.61
C SER A 185 -2.72 11.84 2.81
N HIS A 186 -3.97 12.31 2.71
CA HIS A 186 -4.39 13.64 3.13
C HIS A 186 -5.01 13.65 4.53
N THR A 187 -5.39 12.46 5.03
CA THR A 187 -5.98 12.30 6.36
C THR A 187 -4.93 11.89 7.37
N SER A 188 -5.06 12.40 8.60
CA SER A 188 -4.18 12.04 9.70
C SER A 188 -4.40 10.59 10.12
N LEU A 189 -3.38 9.77 10.00
CA LEU A 189 -3.29 8.42 10.57
C LEU A 189 -2.59 8.51 11.93
N LYS A 190 -3.02 7.69 12.90
CA LYS A 190 -2.41 7.62 14.23
C LYS A 190 -1.21 6.66 14.26
N VAL A 191 -0.39 6.73 13.22
CA VAL A 191 0.84 5.96 13.07
C VAL A 191 2.02 6.91 13.15
N LYS A 192 3.07 6.52 13.87
CA LYS A 192 4.31 7.28 13.91
C LYS A 192 5.14 6.93 12.66
N PHE A 193 5.19 7.85 11.71
CA PHE A 193 6.09 7.76 10.57
C PHE A 193 7.47 8.26 10.93
N ALA A 194 8.52 7.59 10.44
CA ALA A 194 9.92 8.00 10.65
C ALA A 194 10.29 9.20 9.78
N GLN A 195 9.64 9.31 8.61
CA GLN A 195 9.90 10.37 7.63
C GLN A 195 8.59 10.88 7.04
N GLU A 196 8.58 12.14 6.64
CA GLU A 196 7.52 12.75 5.85
C GLU A 196 8.13 13.35 4.57
N LEU A 197 7.50 13.05 3.44
CA LEU A 197 7.87 13.57 2.12
C LEU A 197 6.74 14.41 1.57
N ALA A 198 6.94 15.71 1.52
CA ALA A 198 5.98 16.64 0.92
C ALA A 198 6.28 16.80 -0.58
N LEU A 199 5.46 16.21 -1.43
CA LEU A 199 5.54 16.44 -2.87
C LEU A 199 4.88 17.77 -3.23
N THR A 200 5.61 18.60 -3.94
CA THR A 200 5.10 19.87 -4.49
C THR A 200 4.82 19.72 -5.98
N ARG A 201 3.90 20.52 -6.53
CA ARG A 201 3.79 20.60 -7.98
C ARG A 201 5.01 21.36 -8.51
N GLU A 202 5.86 20.70 -9.27
CA GLU A 202 6.82 21.46 -10.08
C GLU A 202 6.03 22.28 -11.10
N THR A 203 6.15 23.59 -11.00
CA THR A 203 5.68 24.50 -12.03
C THR A 203 6.72 24.42 -13.14
N VAL A 204 6.48 23.55 -14.13
CA VAL A 204 7.28 23.59 -15.36
C VAL A 204 6.98 24.93 -16.03
N GLN A 205 7.97 25.80 -16.04
CA GLN A 205 7.99 26.99 -16.91
C GLN A 205 8.19 26.57 -18.35
#